data_d86be1a1b2dcff59f8230118256ba89b
#
_entry.id   d86be1a1b2dcff59f8230118256ba89b
#
_cell.length_a   1.000
_cell.length_b   1.000
_cell.length_c   1.000
_cell.angle_alpha   90.00
_cell.angle_beta   90.00
_cell.angle_gamma   90.00
#
_symmetry.space_group_name_H-M   'P 1'
#
loop_
_entity.id
_entity.type
_entity.pdbx_description
1 polymer ?
#
loop_
_entity_poly.entity_id
_entity_poly.type
_entity_poly.pdbx_seq_one_letter_code
_entity_poly.pdbx_strand_id
1 'polypeptide(L)'
;MKSTRLAALTLAGTFIAVGTSLSAATMTLKGTVSDAMCGAKHPVADVAGCTKDCVKKGSDYALVGADGKVYTLKADAPAKAELDKLAGKMAEVTGDVNGTTVMVKAVKMGTTK
;
A
#
# COMPACT_ATOMS: atom_id res chain seq x y z
N MET A 1 34.42 9.20 -67.21
CA MET A 1 33.99 8.16 -66.28
C MET A 1 33.63 8.75 -64.94
N LYS A 2 32.39 8.87 -64.61
CA LYS A 2 31.92 9.44 -63.36
C LYS A 2 31.50 8.31 -62.44
N SER A 3 32.26 8.06 -61.39
CA SER A 3 31.93 7.10 -60.35
C SER A 3 30.91 7.70 -59.39
N THR A 4 29.68 7.24 -59.47
CA THR A 4 28.65 7.60 -58.49
C THR A 4 28.82 6.71 -57.28
N ARG A 5 29.28 7.28 -56.18
CA ARG A 5 29.32 6.59 -54.87
C ARG A 5 27.95 6.75 -54.21
N LEU A 6 27.17 5.69 -54.17
CA LEU A 6 26.00 5.61 -53.29
C LEU A 6 26.49 5.50 -51.82
N ALA A 7 26.19 6.53 -51.06
CA ALA A 7 26.33 6.47 -49.60
C ALA A 7 25.07 5.79 -49.07
N ALA A 8 25.24 4.59 -48.56
CA ALA A 8 24.20 3.92 -47.79
C ALA A 8 24.12 4.55 -46.37
N LEU A 9 23.08 5.32 -46.14
CA LEU A 9 22.76 5.77 -44.79
C LEU A 9 22.11 4.59 -44.06
N THR A 10 22.83 3.94 -43.21
CA THR A 10 22.27 3.01 -42.21
C THR A 10 21.73 3.83 -41.06
N LEU A 11 20.41 4.00 -41.02
CA LEU A 11 19.72 4.48 -39.82
C LEU A 11 19.73 3.35 -38.80
N ALA A 12 20.63 3.44 -37.82
CA ALA A 12 20.55 2.62 -36.63
C ALA A 12 19.44 3.19 -35.74
N GLY A 13 18.26 2.58 -35.85
CA GLY A 13 17.15 2.89 -34.95
C GLY A 13 17.48 2.40 -33.55
N THR A 14 17.83 3.33 -32.67
CA THR A 14 17.98 3.03 -31.25
C THR A 14 16.58 2.87 -30.66
N PHE A 15 16.14 1.64 -30.48
CA PHE A 15 14.95 1.34 -29.68
C PHE A 15 15.28 1.64 -28.22
N ILE A 16 14.83 2.78 -27.72
CA ILE A 16 14.81 3.05 -26.28
C ILE A 16 13.61 2.29 -25.74
N ALA A 17 13.85 1.14 -25.16
CA ALA A 17 12.84 0.46 -24.35
C ALA A 17 12.61 1.31 -23.10
N VAL A 18 11.57 2.12 -23.09
CA VAL A 18 11.07 2.79 -21.88
C VAL A 18 10.45 1.69 -21.04
N GLY A 19 11.26 1.12 -20.15
CA GLY A 19 10.76 0.24 -19.13
C GLY A 19 9.83 1.03 -18.21
N THR A 20 8.52 0.86 -18.35
CA THR A 20 7.57 1.32 -17.34
C THR A 20 7.78 0.47 -16.10
N SER A 21 8.63 0.93 -15.20
CA SER A 21 8.68 0.37 -13.86
C SER A 21 7.37 0.76 -13.18
N LEU A 22 6.52 -0.24 -12.92
CA LEU A 22 5.36 -0.11 -12.04
C LEU A 22 5.90 0.07 -10.61
N SER A 23 6.32 1.29 -10.27
CA SER A 23 6.66 1.62 -8.89
C SER A 23 5.37 1.85 -8.12
N ALA A 24 5.22 1.18 -6.96
CA ALA A 24 4.13 1.44 -6.04
C ALA A 24 4.14 2.93 -5.66
N ALA A 25 2.99 3.60 -5.78
CA ALA A 25 2.87 5.00 -5.43
C ALA A 25 2.79 5.16 -3.91
N THR A 26 3.56 6.10 -3.34
CA THR A 26 3.43 6.49 -1.94
C THR A 26 2.15 7.30 -1.77
N MET A 27 1.27 6.85 -0.91
CA MET A 27 -0.03 7.48 -0.64
C MET A 27 -0.30 7.56 0.86
N THR A 28 -1.16 8.51 1.24
CA THR A 28 -1.74 8.57 2.58
C THR A 28 -3.18 8.11 2.51
N LEU A 29 -3.49 7.07 3.27
CA LEU A 29 -4.83 6.49 3.35
C LEU A 29 -5.43 6.76 4.72
N LYS A 30 -6.74 6.99 4.76
CA LYS A 30 -7.52 7.19 5.98
C LYS A 30 -8.50 6.05 6.15
N GLY A 31 -8.62 5.56 7.36
CA GLY A 31 -9.57 4.52 7.66
C GLY A 31 -9.49 4.05 9.11
N THR A 32 -10.25 3.02 9.41
CA THR A 32 -10.25 2.39 10.72
C THR A 32 -9.22 1.26 10.75
N VAL A 33 -8.41 1.20 11.79
CA VAL A 33 -7.45 0.12 11.99
C VAL A 33 -8.18 -1.16 12.39
N SER A 34 -7.95 -2.20 11.62
CA SER A 34 -8.54 -3.52 11.75
C SER A 34 -7.47 -4.60 11.54
N ASP A 35 -7.87 -5.83 11.39
CA ASP A 35 -7.01 -6.94 10.98
C ASP A 35 -7.44 -7.49 9.61
N ALA A 36 -6.51 -8.09 8.92
CA ALA A 36 -6.74 -8.62 7.58
C ALA A 36 -7.67 -9.85 7.57
N MET A 37 -7.80 -10.54 8.71
CA MET A 37 -8.63 -11.74 8.84
C MET A 37 -10.13 -11.39 8.86
N CYS A 38 -10.54 -10.39 9.64
CA CYS A 38 -11.94 -9.95 9.75
C CYS A 38 -12.27 -8.79 8.79
N GLY A 39 -11.28 -7.96 8.46
CA GLY A 39 -11.46 -6.83 7.55
C GLY A 39 -12.49 -5.83 8.08
N ALA A 40 -13.50 -5.53 7.26
CA ALA A 40 -14.55 -4.57 7.59
C ALA A 40 -15.63 -5.11 8.54
N LYS A 41 -15.69 -6.42 8.73
CA LYS A 41 -16.73 -7.08 9.53
C LYS A 41 -16.12 -7.88 10.67
N HIS A 42 -16.35 -7.41 11.88
CA HIS A 42 -15.97 -8.13 13.10
C HIS A 42 -17.15 -8.91 13.66
N PRO A 43 -16.93 -10.15 14.16
CA PRO A 43 -17.99 -10.95 14.74
C PRO A 43 -18.43 -10.47 16.13
N VAL A 44 -17.68 -9.52 16.72
CA VAL A 44 -17.91 -8.98 18.06
C VAL A 44 -17.92 -7.45 18.04
N ALA A 45 -18.58 -6.85 19.03
CA ALA A 45 -18.67 -5.39 19.13
C ALA A 45 -17.31 -4.72 19.49
N ASP A 46 -16.44 -5.43 20.20
CA ASP A 46 -15.10 -4.94 20.55
C ASP A 46 -14.12 -5.14 19.38
N VAL A 47 -14.16 -4.23 18.44
CA VAL A 47 -13.29 -4.23 17.25
C VAL A 47 -11.81 -4.15 17.64
N ALA A 48 -11.48 -3.32 18.61
CA ALA A 48 -10.09 -3.16 19.07
C ALA A 48 -9.51 -4.44 19.65
N GLY A 49 -10.24 -5.10 20.56
CA GLY A 49 -9.84 -6.36 21.15
C GLY A 49 -9.74 -7.48 20.12
N CYS A 50 -10.73 -7.59 19.25
CA CYS A 50 -10.73 -8.57 18.17
C CYS A 50 -9.55 -8.39 17.23
N THR A 51 -9.26 -7.17 16.82
CA THR A 51 -8.10 -6.85 15.96
C THR A 51 -6.78 -7.27 16.61
N LYS A 52 -6.59 -6.91 17.87
CA LYS A 52 -5.37 -7.28 18.62
C LYS A 52 -5.21 -8.79 18.75
N ASP A 53 -6.27 -9.51 19.04
CA ASP A 53 -6.25 -10.97 19.17
C ASP A 53 -5.94 -11.66 17.84
N CYS A 54 -6.51 -11.20 16.74
CA CYS A 54 -6.21 -11.72 15.40
C CYS A 54 -4.76 -11.47 15.01
N VAL A 55 -4.23 -10.29 15.29
CA VAL A 55 -2.83 -9.95 15.00
C VAL A 55 -1.88 -10.80 15.85
N LYS A 56 -2.18 -11.06 17.11
CA LYS A 56 -1.42 -12.00 17.96
C LYS A 56 -1.40 -13.42 17.42
N LYS A 57 -2.44 -13.82 16.72
CA LYS A 57 -2.54 -15.13 16.06
C LYS A 57 -1.87 -15.19 14.69
N GLY A 58 -1.25 -14.12 14.23
CA GLY A 58 -0.49 -14.05 12.98
C GLY A 58 -1.15 -13.29 11.85
N SER A 59 -2.30 -12.65 12.06
CA SER A 59 -2.90 -11.76 11.06
C SER A 59 -2.10 -10.47 10.92
N ASP A 60 -2.07 -9.90 9.71
CA ASP A 60 -1.61 -8.53 9.51
C ASP A 60 -2.65 -7.53 9.99
N TYR A 61 -2.21 -6.32 10.33
CA TYR A 61 -3.13 -5.19 10.46
C TYR A 61 -3.74 -4.85 9.10
N ALA A 62 -4.92 -4.25 9.12
CA ALA A 62 -5.60 -3.74 7.94
C ALA A 62 -6.13 -2.34 8.21
N LEU A 63 -6.35 -1.60 7.15
CA LEU A 63 -7.02 -0.31 7.17
C LEU A 63 -8.31 -0.41 6.38
N VAL A 64 -9.43 -0.10 7.02
CA VAL A 64 -10.75 -0.11 6.38
C VAL A 64 -11.15 1.30 6.04
N GLY A 65 -11.21 1.61 4.76
CA GLY A 65 -11.64 2.92 4.26
C GLY A 65 -13.12 3.17 4.46
N ALA A 66 -13.53 4.44 4.31
CA ALA A 66 -14.94 4.84 4.44
C ALA A 66 -15.86 4.15 3.41
N ASP A 67 -15.32 3.74 2.28
CA ASP A 67 -16.00 2.97 1.23
C ASP A 67 -16.10 1.47 1.52
N GLY A 68 -15.55 1.01 2.65
CA GLY A 68 -15.47 -0.40 3.02
C GLY A 68 -14.30 -1.15 2.40
N LYS A 69 -13.44 -0.49 1.62
CA LYS A 69 -12.25 -1.10 1.03
C LYS A 69 -11.22 -1.44 2.11
N VAL A 70 -10.72 -2.66 2.09
CA VAL A 70 -9.76 -3.17 3.07
C VAL A 70 -8.36 -3.20 2.46
N TYR A 71 -7.41 -2.54 3.14
CA TYR A 71 -6.00 -2.56 2.77
C TYR A 71 -5.21 -3.37 3.79
N THR A 72 -4.46 -4.34 3.33
CA THR A 72 -3.53 -5.09 4.19
C THR A 72 -2.28 -4.26 4.45
N LEU A 73 -1.94 -4.08 5.72
CA LEU A 73 -0.80 -3.26 6.14
C LEU A 73 0.40 -4.13 6.46
N LYS A 74 1.46 -3.99 5.68
CA LYS A 74 2.78 -4.58 5.96
C LYS A 74 3.60 -3.56 6.73
N ALA A 75 3.78 -3.78 8.01
CA ALA A 75 4.41 -2.85 8.93
C ALA A 75 5.60 -3.49 9.65
N ASP A 76 6.63 -2.68 9.90
CA ASP A 76 7.73 -3.04 10.78
C ASP A 76 7.32 -2.91 12.27
N ALA A 77 8.21 -3.27 13.19
CA ALA A 77 7.92 -3.27 14.62
C ALA A 77 7.46 -1.91 15.17
N PRO A 78 8.09 -0.76 14.84
CA PRO A 78 7.61 0.55 15.27
C PRO A 78 6.22 0.90 14.76
N ALA A 79 5.96 0.63 13.48
CA ALA A 79 4.65 0.89 12.86
C ALA A 79 3.56 -0.03 13.42
N LYS A 80 3.87 -1.29 13.69
CA LYS A 80 2.94 -2.21 14.37
C LYS A 80 2.55 -1.72 15.76
N ALA A 81 3.49 -1.18 16.53
CA ALA A 81 3.20 -0.62 17.84
C ALA A 81 2.23 0.56 17.77
N GLU A 82 2.37 1.42 16.77
CA GLU A 82 1.44 2.53 16.55
C GLU A 82 0.06 2.04 16.12
N LEU A 83 0.01 1.05 15.23
CA LEU A 83 -1.25 0.43 14.81
C LEU A 83 -1.98 -0.26 15.97
N ASP A 84 -1.24 -0.90 16.87
CA ASP A 84 -1.81 -1.54 18.06
C ASP A 84 -2.51 -0.52 18.98
N LYS A 85 -1.91 0.66 19.17
CA LYS A 85 -2.53 1.76 19.92
C LYS A 85 -3.80 2.29 19.26
N LEU A 86 -3.89 2.19 17.95
CA LEU A 86 -5.00 2.73 17.14
C LEU A 86 -6.00 1.65 16.72
N ALA A 87 -5.86 0.42 17.18
CA ALA A 87 -6.78 -0.67 16.83
C ALA A 87 -8.24 -0.29 17.11
N GLY A 88 -9.10 -0.42 16.12
CA GLY A 88 -10.51 -0.01 16.18
C GLY A 88 -10.73 1.49 16.03
N LYS A 89 -9.69 2.29 15.88
CA LYS A 89 -9.76 3.77 15.77
C LYS A 89 -9.41 4.22 14.36
N MET A 90 -9.76 5.47 14.06
CA MET A 90 -9.37 6.13 12.82
C MET A 90 -7.87 6.40 12.81
N ALA A 91 -7.23 6.09 11.69
CA ALA A 91 -5.81 6.34 11.47
C ALA A 91 -5.55 6.89 10.07
N GLU A 92 -4.45 7.60 9.94
CA GLU A 92 -3.84 7.95 8.66
C GLU A 92 -2.58 7.12 8.47
N VAL A 93 -2.53 6.34 7.42
CA VAL A 93 -1.39 5.47 7.10
C VAL A 93 -0.75 5.95 5.81
N THR A 94 0.52 6.28 5.88
CA THR A 94 1.33 6.62 4.71
C THR A 94 2.22 5.45 4.35
N GLY A 95 2.23 5.07 3.10
CA GLY A 95 3.06 3.98 2.62
C GLY A 95 2.96 3.79 1.12
N ASP A 96 3.71 2.83 0.63
CA ASP A 96 3.67 2.44 -0.78
C ASP A 96 2.53 1.47 -1.02
N VAL A 97 1.58 1.89 -1.85
CA VAL A 97 0.35 1.13 -2.14
C VAL A 97 0.53 0.33 -3.42
N ASN A 98 0.35 -0.97 -3.31
CA ASN A 98 0.32 -1.88 -4.44
C ASN A 98 -0.97 -2.71 -4.38
N GLY A 99 -1.95 -2.37 -5.21
CA GLY A 99 -3.28 -2.98 -5.12
C GLY A 99 -3.95 -2.67 -3.79
N THR A 100 -4.18 -3.69 -2.98
CA THR A 100 -4.74 -3.58 -1.62
C THR A 100 -3.70 -3.81 -0.52
N THR A 101 -2.43 -3.91 -0.86
CA THR A 101 -1.33 -4.06 0.09
C THR A 101 -0.59 -2.75 0.24
N VAL A 102 -0.31 -2.34 1.47
CA VAL A 102 0.41 -1.12 1.80
C VAL A 102 1.67 -1.46 2.57
N MET A 103 2.80 -1.05 2.04
CA MET A 103 4.08 -1.08 2.76
C MET A 103 4.16 0.18 3.63
N VAL A 104 3.89 0.04 4.91
CA VAL A 104 3.70 1.16 5.83
C VAL A 104 5.01 1.90 6.11
N LYS A 105 5.00 3.21 5.96
CA LYS A 105 6.11 4.11 6.29
C LYS A 105 5.83 4.97 7.51
N ALA A 106 4.59 5.40 7.69
CA ALA A 106 4.17 6.24 8.81
C ALA A 106 2.72 5.97 9.20
N VAL A 107 2.44 6.10 10.49
CA VAL A 107 1.10 5.96 11.05
C VAL A 107 0.82 7.16 11.94
N LYS A 108 -0.36 7.75 11.78
CA LYS A 108 -0.84 8.86 12.63
C LYS A 108 -2.27 8.57 13.07
N MET A 109 -2.68 9.16 14.19
CA MET A 109 -4.07 9.18 14.58
C MET A 109 -4.88 9.93 13.51
N GLY A 110 -5.95 9.32 13.04
CA GLY A 110 -6.88 9.95 12.11
C GLY A 110 -7.79 10.93 12.83
N THR A 111 -8.14 12.01 12.14
CA THR A 111 -9.18 12.94 12.59
C THR A 111 -10.49 12.57 11.92
N THR A 112 -11.50 12.30 12.71
CA THR A 112 -12.89 12.23 12.22
C THR A 112 -13.36 13.67 11.95
N LYS A 113 -13.62 13.92 10.72
CA LYS A 113 -14.44 15.08 10.34
C LYS A 113 -15.81 14.62 9.92
#